data_2a0c599a39b8e736f51d58b641a76128
#
_entry.id   2a0c599a39b8e736f51d58b641a76128
#
_cell.length_a   1.000
_cell.length_b   1.000
_cell.length_c   1.000
_cell.angle_alpha   90.00
_cell.angle_beta   90.00
_cell.angle_gamma   90.00
#
_symmetry.space_group_name_H-M   'P 1'
#
loop_
_entity.id
_entity.type
_entity.pdbx_description
1 polymer ?
#
loop_
_entity_poly.entity_id
_entity_poly.type
_entity_poly.pdbx_seq_one_letter_code
_entity_poly.pdbx_strand_id
1 'polypeptide(L)'
;DLMLVAGKEIENYIQKLSQMARAAGIHIIMATQRPSVDVITGTIKANFPTRISFQVTSKIDSRTILGEQGAEQLLGKGDMLYMSSANRITRIHAPYVSEIEIDKVNNFLRNQAEPDYVDEILNFADEKEINEKNKDNSDTDELYNEALEIIKSERKASTSFLQRKLQIGYNRAARIIDQM
;
A
#
# COMPACT_ATOMS: atom_id res chain seq x y z
N ASP A 1 1.71 7.38 11.62
CA ASP A 1 0.27 7.34 11.87
C ASP A 1 -0.43 6.33 10.95
N LEU A 2 -0.15 6.28 9.64
CA LEU A 2 -0.73 5.33 8.71
C LEU A 2 -0.49 3.86 9.12
N MET A 3 0.73 3.51 9.53
CA MET A 3 1.09 2.17 10.01
C MET A 3 0.37 1.76 11.30
N LEU A 4 -0.05 2.72 12.12
CA LEU A 4 -0.78 2.43 13.37
C LEU A 4 -2.27 2.12 13.10
N VAL A 5 -2.84 2.64 12.02
CA VAL A 5 -4.27 2.49 11.69
C VAL A 5 -4.54 1.20 10.90
N ALA A 6 -3.70 0.89 9.92
CA ALA A 6 -3.89 -0.24 8.99
C ALA A 6 -2.63 -1.09 8.82
N GLY A 7 -1.86 -1.28 9.90
CA GLY A 7 -0.49 -1.77 9.94
C GLY A 7 -0.13 -2.92 9.00
N LYS A 8 -0.76 -4.09 9.13
CA LYS A 8 -0.38 -5.28 8.34
C LYS A 8 -0.69 -5.16 6.86
N GLU A 9 -1.81 -4.53 6.52
CA GLU A 9 -2.23 -4.38 5.13
C GLU A 9 -1.30 -3.42 4.40
N ILE A 10 -1.01 -2.27 5.02
CA ILE A 10 -0.07 -1.28 4.48
C ILE A 10 1.34 -1.85 4.38
N GLU A 11 1.80 -2.60 5.38
CA GLU A 11 3.10 -3.27 5.35
C GLU A 11 3.22 -4.19 4.13
N ASN A 12 2.18 -4.97 3.82
CA ASN A 12 2.15 -5.84 2.65
C ASN A 12 2.20 -5.05 1.33
N TYR A 13 1.49 -3.92 1.24
CA TYR A 13 1.55 -3.06 0.05
C TYR A 13 2.92 -2.41 -0.11
N ILE A 14 3.53 -1.92 0.96
CA ILE A 14 4.88 -1.37 0.94
C ILE A 14 5.88 -2.44 0.52
N GLN A 15 5.75 -3.66 1.04
CA GLN A 15 6.61 -4.78 0.66
C GLN A 15 6.49 -5.09 -0.84
N LYS A 16 5.29 -5.24 -1.36
CA LYS A 16 5.05 -5.48 -2.79
C LYS A 16 5.61 -4.34 -3.64
N LEU A 17 5.32 -3.10 -3.26
CA LEU A 17 5.79 -1.93 -3.97
C LEU A 17 7.33 -1.87 -4.00
N SER A 18 8.00 -2.08 -2.87
CA SER A 18 9.46 -2.04 -2.80
C SER A 18 10.14 -3.14 -3.63
N GLN A 19 9.51 -4.31 -3.75
CA GLN A 19 10.02 -5.40 -4.60
C GLN A 19 9.85 -5.10 -6.09
N MET A 20 8.74 -4.48 -6.47
CA MET A 20 8.41 -4.20 -7.88
C MET A 20 9.00 -2.88 -8.39
N ALA A 21 9.11 -1.89 -7.54
CA ALA A 21 9.55 -0.53 -7.87
C ALA A 21 10.93 -0.49 -8.52
N ARG A 22 11.84 -1.36 -8.07
CA ARG A 22 13.20 -1.46 -8.62
C ARG A 22 13.19 -1.79 -10.12
N ALA A 23 12.36 -2.73 -10.53
CA ALA A 23 12.25 -3.13 -11.94
C ALA A 23 11.62 -2.02 -12.81
N ALA A 24 10.76 -1.20 -12.21
CA ALA A 24 10.12 -0.06 -12.86
C ALA A 24 10.95 1.24 -12.81
N GLY A 25 12.14 1.22 -12.18
CA GLY A 25 12.95 2.42 -12.01
C GLY A 25 12.39 3.44 -11.02
N ILE A 26 11.49 3.01 -10.13
CA ILE A 26 10.88 3.87 -9.10
C ILE A 26 11.75 3.85 -7.85
N HIS A 27 12.10 5.03 -7.35
CA HIS A 27 12.80 5.21 -6.08
C HIS A 27 11.79 5.50 -4.97
N ILE A 28 11.95 4.82 -3.84
CA ILE A 28 11.05 4.98 -2.70
C ILE A 28 11.83 5.58 -1.53
N ILE A 29 11.34 6.70 -1.00
CA ILE A 29 11.85 7.34 0.19
C ILE A 29 10.77 7.25 1.27
N MET A 30 11.11 6.57 2.38
CA MET A 30 10.23 6.47 3.54
C MET A 30 10.77 7.29 4.69
N ALA A 31 9.95 8.13 5.28
CA ALA A 31 10.30 8.95 6.44
C ALA A 31 9.29 8.74 7.57
N THR A 32 9.78 8.73 8.81
CA THR A 32 8.95 8.66 10.01
C THR A 32 9.53 9.50 11.13
N GLN A 33 8.67 10.08 11.95
CA GLN A 33 9.05 10.76 13.20
C GLN A 33 8.89 9.85 14.42
N ARG A 34 8.37 8.62 14.23
CA ARG A 34 8.17 7.63 15.31
C ARG A 34 8.98 6.38 15.04
N PRO A 35 10.22 6.31 15.51
CA PRO A 35 11.10 5.16 15.27
C PRO A 35 10.77 4.00 16.23
N SER A 36 9.51 3.55 16.25
CA SER A 36 9.09 2.39 17.04
C SER A 36 9.23 1.09 16.22
N VAL A 37 9.34 -0.03 16.92
CA VAL A 37 9.42 -1.37 16.31
C VAL A 37 8.17 -1.71 15.51
N ASP A 38 7.00 -1.17 15.93
CA ASP A 38 5.72 -1.37 15.24
C ASP A 38 5.63 -0.62 13.91
N VAL A 39 6.42 0.43 13.73
CA VAL A 39 6.49 1.23 12.49
C VAL A 39 7.63 0.76 11.61
N ILE A 40 8.80 0.52 12.18
CA ILE A 40 10.01 0.06 11.47
C ILE A 40 10.20 -1.44 11.73
N THR A 41 9.33 -2.23 11.11
CA THR A 41 9.32 -3.68 11.25
C THR A 41 10.52 -4.36 10.57
N GLY A 42 10.72 -5.65 10.86
CA GLY A 42 11.74 -6.45 10.19
C GLY A 42 11.56 -6.50 8.67
N THR A 43 10.32 -6.58 8.19
CA THR A 43 9.96 -6.58 6.77
C THR A 43 10.36 -5.27 6.09
N ILE A 44 10.08 -4.13 6.73
CA ILE A 44 10.49 -2.82 6.24
C ILE A 44 12.02 -2.73 6.18
N LYS A 45 12.73 -3.13 7.23
CA LYS A 45 14.20 -3.11 7.28
C LYS A 45 14.85 -3.96 6.18
N ALA A 46 14.27 -5.11 5.86
CA ALA A 46 14.78 -6.01 4.83
C ALA A 46 14.67 -5.39 3.41
N ASN A 47 13.62 -4.64 3.17
CA ASN A 47 13.37 -4.01 1.86
C ASN A 47 14.05 -2.62 1.71
N PHE A 48 14.40 -1.98 2.83
CA PHE A 48 15.07 -0.69 2.87
C PHE A 48 16.42 -0.80 3.61
N PRO A 49 17.43 -1.38 2.96
CA PRO A 49 18.73 -1.61 3.57
C PRO A 49 19.52 -0.32 3.81
N THR A 50 19.33 0.69 2.96
CA THR A 50 19.93 2.02 3.15
C THR A 50 19.07 2.83 4.10
N ARG A 51 19.67 3.34 5.18
CA ARG A 51 18.95 4.06 6.22
C ARG A 51 19.69 5.30 6.65
N ILE A 52 18.92 6.30 7.03
CA ILE A 52 19.42 7.56 7.58
C ILE A 52 18.73 7.79 8.92
N SER A 53 19.48 8.14 9.94
CA SER A 53 18.94 8.61 11.20
C SER A 53 19.51 9.97 11.52
N PHE A 54 18.64 10.92 11.76
CA PHE A 54 18.98 12.17 12.45
C PHE A 54 19.02 11.93 13.95
N GLN A 55 19.24 12.98 14.72
CA GLN A 55 19.26 12.91 16.17
C GLN A 55 17.95 12.32 16.71
N VAL A 56 18.08 11.33 17.59
CA VAL A 56 16.97 10.72 18.32
C VAL A 56 17.17 10.87 19.83
N THR A 57 16.11 10.67 20.60
CA THR A 57 16.15 10.87 22.05
C THR A 57 16.72 9.68 22.82
N SER A 58 16.69 8.48 22.24
CA SER A 58 17.09 7.27 22.95
C SER A 58 17.99 6.36 22.13
N LYS A 59 18.79 5.55 22.84
CA LYS A 59 19.60 4.46 22.24
C LYS A 59 18.71 3.37 21.61
N ILE A 60 17.49 3.21 22.12
CA ILE A 60 16.53 2.23 21.61
C ILE A 60 16.07 2.66 20.22
N ASP A 61 15.78 3.94 20.03
CA ASP A 61 15.37 4.49 18.74
C ASP A 61 16.48 4.37 17.70
N SER A 62 17.73 4.67 18.10
CA SER A 62 18.90 4.47 17.23
C SER A 62 19.01 3.02 16.76
N ARG A 63 18.89 2.04 17.67
CA ARG A 63 18.90 0.61 17.33
C ARG A 63 17.70 0.21 16.46
N THR A 64 16.56 0.81 16.71
CA THR A 64 15.36 0.53 15.90
C THR A 64 15.56 0.97 14.47
N ILE A 65 16.20 2.08 14.19
CA ILE A 65 16.47 2.57 12.83
C ILE A 65 17.67 1.85 12.22
N LEU A 66 18.82 1.94 12.87
CA LEU A 66 20.13 1.57 12.30
C LEU A 66 20.58 0.14 12.67
N GLY A 67 20.01 -0.44 13.73
CA GLY A 67 20.53 -1.67 14.34
C GLY A 67 21.62 -1.43 15.36
N GLU A 68 22.19 -0.23 15.43
CA GLU A 68 23.28 0.18 16.33
C GLU A 68 22.95 1.46 17.08
N GLN A 69 23.71 1.73 18.16
CA GLN A 69 23.62 2.99 18.93
C GLN A 69 24.43 4.07 18.22
N GLY A 70 24.17 5.34 18.56
CA GLY A 70 24.97 6.48 18.13
C GLY A 70 24.15 7.67 17.65
N ALA A 71 22.94 7.46 17.14
CA ALA A 71 22.09 8.56 16.68
C ALA A 71 21.61 9.46 17.83
N GLU A 72 21.58 8.97 19.05
CA GLU A 72 21.30 9.76 20.26
C GLU A 72 22.41 10.76 20.62
N GLN A 73 23.61 10.59 20.05
CA GLN A 73 24.76 11.47 20.30
C GLN A 73 24.96 12.54 19.22
N LEU A 74 24.06 12.57 18.21
CA LEU A 74 24.13 13.57 17.16
C LEU A 74 23.78 14.97 17.65
N LEU A 75 24.34 15.96 16.98
CA LEU A 75 24.23 17.38 17.40
C LEU A 75 22.94 18.06 16.91
N GLY A 76 22.15 17.39 16.06
CA GLY A 76 20.99 17.99 15.39
C GLY A 76 21.39 18.85 14.17
N LYS A 77 20.41 19.62 13.64
CA LYS A 77 20.62 20.57 12.53
C LYS A 77 21.34 19.98 11.31
N GLY A 78 20.96 18.79 10.88
CA GLY A 78 21.53 18.12 9.70
C GLY A 78 22.62 17.09 10.03
N ASP A 79 23.08 16.99 11.29
CA ASP A 79 23.98 15.92 11.69
C ASP A 79 23.26 14.58 11.67
N MET A 80 23.76 13.61 10.93
CA MET A 80 23.09 12.34 10.67
C MET A 80 24.03 11.15 10.61
N LEU A 81 23.50 9.97 10.87
CA LEU A 81 24.16 8.70 10.57
C LEU A 81 23.53 8.10 9.31
N TYR A 82 24.36 7.84 8.33
CA TYR A 82 24.04 7.16 7.10
C TYR A 82 24.51 5.71 7.16
N MET A 83 23.61 4.78 6.99
CA MET A 83 23.91 3.35 6.86
C MET A 83 23.74 2.93 5.41
N SER A 84 24.81 2.47 4.78
CA SER A 84 24.77 1.91 3.45
C SER A 84 24.14 0.50 3.43
N SER A 85 23.80 0.00 2.25
CA SER A 85 23.32 -1.38 2.07
C SER A 85 24.31 -2.46 2.55
N ALA A 86 25.57 -2.12 2.70
CA ALA A 86 26.60 -2.99 3.27
C ALA A 86 26.70 -2.92 4.81
N ASN A 87 25.69 -2.36 5.49
CA ASN A 87 25.63 -2.15 6.94
C ASN A 87 26.80 -1.31 7.51
N ARG A 88 27.46 -0.51 6.69
CA ARG A 88 28.50 0.41 7.14
C ARG A 88 27.88 1.75 7.51
N ILE A 89 28.07 2.18 8.75
CA ILE A 89 27.59 3.46 9.26
C ILE A 89 28.67 4.52 9.07
N THR A 90 28.25 5.64 8.47
CA THR A 90 29.09 6.83 8.28
C THR A 90 28.37 8.04 8.84
N ARG A 91 29.04 8.85 9.66
CA ARG A 91 28.48 10.13 10.12
C ARG A 91 28.66 11.18 9.04
N ILE A 92 27.59 11.88 8.73
CA ILE A 92 27.57 12.93 7.72
C ILE A 92 26.90 14.15 8.35
N HIS A 93 27.48 15.33 8.13
CA HIS A 93 26.88 16.58 8.52
C HIS A 93 26.28 17.24 7.28
N ALA A 94 24.98 17.08 7.09
CA ALA A 94 24.24 17.72 6.00
C ALA A 94 23.93 19.19 6.35
N PRO A 95 23.74 20.05 5.35
CA PRO A 95 23.29 21.43 5.60
C PRO A 95 21.90 21.43 6.23
N TYR A 96 21.71 22.30 7.19
CA TYR A 96 20.39 22.54 7.77
C TYR A 96 19.62 23.53 6.88
N VAL A 97 18.38 23.16 6.55
CA VAL A 97 17.46 24.01 5.79
C VAL A 97 16.31 24.40 6.72
N SER A 98 16.12 25.68 6.90
CA SER A 98 15.03 26.21 7.73
C SER A 98 13.68 26.19 7.01
N GLU A 99 12.58 26.21 7.77
CA GLU A 99 11.21 26.28 7.21
C GLU A 99 11.03 27.49 6.31
N ILE A 100 11.61 28.64 6.66
CA ILE A 100 11.57 29.88 5.87
C ILE A 100 12.24 29.68 4.50
N GLU A 101 13.33 28.94 4.43
CA GLU A 101 14.02 28.62 3.18
C GLU A 101 13.21 27.65 2.34
N ILE A 102 12.58 26.63 2.97
CA ILE A 102 11.69 25.69 2.31
C ILE A 102 10.51 26.43 1.69
N ASP A 103 9.88 27.34 2.42
CA ASP A 103 8.74 28.14 1.91
C ASP A 103 9.15 29.03 0.73
N LYS A 104 10.33 29.62 0.77
CA LYS A 104 10.84 30.40 -0.37
C LYS A 104 11.01 29.54 -1.63
N VAL A 105 11.60 28.35 -1.48
CA VAL A 105 11.78 27.42 -2.59
C VAL A 105 10.44 26.93 -3.12
N ASN A 106 9.52 26.55 -2.22
CA ASN A 106 8.17 26.11 -2.62
C ASN A 106 7.40 27.20 -3.38
N ASN A 107 7.45 28.43 -2.90
CA ASN A 107 6.80 29.55 -3.59
C ASN A 107 7.44 29.83 -4.97
N PHE A 108 8.76 29.73 -5.05
CA PHE A 108 9.46 29.89 -6.33
C PHE A 108 9.02 28.79 -7.32
N LEU A 109 8.93 27.54 -6.88
CA LEU A 109 8.51 26.43 -7.74
C LEU A 109 7.04 26.54 -8.16
N ARG A 110 6.14 26.91 -7.24
CA ARG A 110 4.71 27.11 -7.55
C ARG A 110 4.47 28.21 -8.57
N ASN A 111 5.31 29.24 -8.59
CA ASN A 111 5.18 30.36 -9.54
C ASN A 111 5.70 30.01 -10.94
N GLN A 112 6.35 28.87 -11.14
CA GLN A 112 6.90 28.48 -12.45
C GLN A 112 5.86 27.86 -13.38
N ALA A 113 5.00 26.98 -12.82
CA ALA A 113 3.94 26.31 -13.56
C ALA A 113 2.87 25.78 -12.61
N GLU A 114 1.65 25.65 -13.11
CA GLU A 114 0.62 24.86 -12.43
C GLU A 114 0.90 23.35 -12.62
N PRO A 115 0.55 22.53 -11.62
CA PRO A 115 0.73 21.08 -11.74
C PRO A 115 -0.22 20.51 -12.80
N ASP A 116 0.33 19.69 -13.67
CA ASP A 116 -0.44 18.89 -14.65
C ASP A 116 -0.66 17.49 -14.06
N TYR A 117 -1.87 17.26 -13.57
CA TYR A 117 -2.25 15.99 -12.96
C TYR A 117 -2.83 15.04 -14.01
N VAL A 118 -2.43 13.79 -13.96
CA VAL A 118 -3.03 12.74 -14.77
C VAL A 118 -4.29 12.23 -14.05
N ASP A 119 -5.44 12.84 -14.34
CA ASP A 119 -6.72 12.53 -13.70
C ASP A 119 -7.17 11.07 -13.89
N GLU A 120 -6.73 10.43 -14.97
CA GLU A 120 -7.00 9.02 -15.25
C GLU A 120 -6.49 8.08 -14.13
N ILE A 121 -5.39 8.44 -13.45
CA ILE A 121 -4.84 7.64 -12.35
C ILE A 121 -5.76 7.68 -11.12
N LEU A 122 -6.39 8.83 -10.86
CA LEU A 122 -7.32 9.00 -9.74
C LEU A 122 -8.63 8.25 -9.98
N ASN A 123 -9.13 8.27 -11.22
CA ASN A 123 -10.36 7.61 -11.61
C ASN A 123 -10.21 6.09 -11.74
N PHE A 124 -9.01 5.58 -11.97
CA PHE A 124 -8.74 4.15 -12.15
C PHE A 124 -9.01 3.30 -10.89
N ALA A 125 -8.90 3.88 -9.71
CA ALA A 125 -9.24 3.22 -8.44
C ALA A 125 -10.77 3.12 -8.26
N ASP A 126 -11.49 4.20 -8.59
CA ASP A 126 -12.95 4.26 -8.48
C ASP A 126 -13.63 3.30 -9.48
N GLU A 127 -13.09 3.17 -10.70
CA GLU A 127 -13.61 2.21 -11.69
C GLU A 127 -13.41 0.75 -11.28
N LYS A 128 -12.33 0.41 -10.58
CA LYS A 128 -12.13 -0.94 -10.03
C LYS A 128 -13.11 -1.22 -8.88
N GLU A 129 -13.29 -0.29 -7.96
CA GLU A 129 -14.25 -0.45 -6.87
C GLU A 129 -15.70 -0.49 -7.38
N ILE A 130 -16.04 0.28 -8.41
CA ILE A 130 -17.36 0.25 -9.06
C ILE A 130 -17.54 -1.08 -9.80
N ASN A 131 -16.52 -1.58 -10.49
CA ASN A 131 -16.59 -2.86 -11.18
C ASN A 131 -16.60 -4.07 -10.23
N GLU A 132 -15.93 -4.00 -9.08
CA GLU A 132 -16.03 -5.03 -8.04
C GLU A 132 -17.38 -4.97 -7.31
N LYS A 133 -17.89 -3.78 -6.98
CA LYS A 133 -19.24 -3.60 -6.42
C LYS A 133 -20.35 -3.94 -7.41
N ASN A 134 -20.14 -3.68 -8.70
CA ASN A 134 -21.09 -4.08 -9.75
C ASN A 134 -21.05 -5.58 -10.07
N LYS A 135 -19.94 -6.28 -9.74
CA LYS A 135 -19.91 -7.75 -9.79
C LYS A 135 -20.66 -8.40 -8.63
N ASP A 136 -20.75 -7.72 -7.48
CA ASP A 136 -21.58 -8.17 -6.35
C ASP A 136 -23.03 -7.68 -6.42
N ASN A 137 -23.33 -6.66 -7.23
CA ASN A 137 -24.65 -6.05 -7.36
C ASN A 137 -25.34 -6.26 -8.72
N SER A 138 -24.82 -7.11 -9.59
CA SER A 138 -25.66 -7.68 -10.63
C SER A 138 -26.58 -8.72 -9.99
N ASP A 139 -27.70 -8.25 -9.47
CA ASP A 139 -28.72 -9.03 -8.75
C ASP A 139 -29.31 -10.19 -9.58
N THR A 140 -28.80 -10.44 -10.77
CA THR A 140 -29.27 -11.55 -11.62
C THR A 140 -28.06 -12.15 -12.33
N ASP A 141 -27.73 -13.40 -12.00
CA ASP A 141 -26.70 -14.16 -12.71
C ASP A 141 -27.07 -14.24 -14.20
N GLU A 142 -26.09 -14.12 -15.11
CA GLU A 142 -26.31 -14.21 -16.57
C GLU A 142 -27.07 -15.46 -16.97
N LEU A 143 -26.95 -16.53 -16.20
CA LEU A 143 -27.64 -17.80 -16.40
C LEU A 143 -29.00 -17.87 -15.69
N TYR A 144 -29.49 -16.82 -15.06
CA TYR A 144 -30.74 -16.82 -14.31
C TYR A 144 -31.95 -17.14 -15.23
N ASN A 145 -32.05 -16.48 -16.37
CA ASN A 145 -33.14 -16.70 -17.32
C ASN A 145 -33.11 -18.11 -17.89
N GLU A 146 -31.92 -18.63 -18.21
CA GLU A 146 -31.76 -20.01 -18.72
C GLU A 146 -32.10 -21.04 -17.64
N ALA A 147 -31.67 -20.79 -16.38
CA ALA A 147 -32.05 -21.63 -15.26
C ALA A 147 -33.55 -21.63 -15.00
N LEU A 148 -34.21 -20.49 -15.15
CA LEU A 148 -35.66 -20.33 -14.98
C LEU A 148 -36.43 -21.11 -16.04
N GLU A 149 -35.98 -21.10 -17.29
CA GLU A 149 -36.58 -21.90 -18.37
C GLU A 149 -36.43 -23.40 -18.14
N ILE A 150 -35.25 -23.84 -17.70
CA ILE A 150 -34.97 -25.25 -17.38
C ILE A 150 -35.87 -25.72 -16.22
N ILE A 151 -36.03 -24.92 -15.17
CA ILE A 151 -36.88 -25.25 -14.02
C ILE A 151 -38.37 -25.33 -14.44
N LYS A 152 -38.84 -24.40 -15.29
CA LYS A 152 -40.19 -24.39 -15.79
C LYS A 152 -40.51 -25.61 -16.67
N SER A 153 -39.57 -25.99 -17.53
CA SER A 153 -39.73 -27.15 -18.44
C SER A 153 -39.70 -28.48 -17.72
N GLU A 154 -38.76 -28.64 -16.78
CA GLU A 154 -38.53 -29.92 -16.09
C GLU A 154 -39.30 -30.02 -14.75
N ARG A 155 -39.92 -28.92 -14.29
CA ARG A 155 -40.65 -28.81 -13.00
C ARG A 155 -39.86 -29.29 -11.77
N LYS A 156 -38.53 -29.10 -11.80
CA LYS A 156 -37.61 -29.49 -10.75
C LYS A 156 -36.69 -28.32 -10.39
N ALA A 157 -36.87 -27.79 -9.17
CA ALA A 157 -36.01 -26.74 -8.60
C ALA A 157 -35.11 -27.35 -7.56
N SER A 158 -33.91 -27.75 -7.91
CA SER A 158 -32.88 -28.14 -6.93
C SER A 158 -31.49 -27.73 -7.39
N THR A 159 -30.65 -27.31 -6.41
CA THR A 159 -29.28 -26.89 -6.64
C THR A 159 -28.46 -27.92 -7.40
N SER A 160 -28.57 -29.19 -7.02
CA SER A 160 -27.83 -30.29 -7.67
C SER A 160 -28.36 -30.59 -9.10
N PHE A 161 -29.59 -30.26 -9.40
CA PHE A 161 -30.15 -30.40 -10.72
C PHE A 161 -29.64 -29.29 -11.67
N LEU A 162 -29.68 -28.04 -11.24
CA LEU A 162 -29.13 -26.90 -11.98
C LEU A 162 -27.61 -27.02 -12.19
N GLN A 163 -26.88 -27.45 -11.17
CA GLN A 163 -25.43 -27.69 -11.27
C GLN A 163 -25.11 -28.64 -12.44
N ARG A 164 -25.86 -29.73 -12.59
CA ARG A 164 -25.62 -30.72 -13.65
C ARG A 164 -26.08 -30.25 -15.03
N LYS A 165 -27.19 -29.52 -15.10
CA LYS A 165 -27.73 -29.06 -16.37
C LYS A 165 -26.95 -27.90 -16.97
N LEU A 166 -26.57 -26.93 -16.15
CA LEU A 166 -25.81 -25.75 -16.56
C LEU A 166 -24.28 -25.93 -16.43
N GLN A 167 -23.82 -27.09 -15.93
CA GLN A 167 -22.39 -27.40 -15.70
C GLN A 167 -21.66 -26.31 -14.86
N ILE A 168 -22.32 -25.79 -13.83
CA ILE A 168 -21.81 -24.72 -12.95
C ILE A 168 -21.45 -25.27 -11.56
N GLY A 169 -20.68 -24.50 -10.81
CA GLY A 169 -20.33 -24.86 -9.42
C GLY A 169 -21.53 -24.80 -8.47
N TYR A 170 -21.50 -25.60 -7.40
CA TYR A 170 -22.58 -25.68 -6.41
C TYR A 170 -22.98 -24.30 -5.84
N ASN A 171 -22.02 -23.46 -5.47
CA ASN A 171 -22.29 -22.13 -4.90
C ASN A 171 -22.98 -21.18 -5.90
N ARG A 172 -22.70 -21.29 -7.20
CA ARG A 172 -23.37 -20.51 -8.24
C ARG A 172 -24.80 -21.00 -8.47
N ALA A 173 -25.00 -22.31 -8.50
CA ALA A 173 -26.33 -22.91 -8.62
C ALA A 173 -27.22 -22.60 -7.40
N ALA A 174 -26.64 -22.57 -6.19
CA ALA A 174 -27.37 -22.20 -4.97
C ALA A 174 -27.84 -20.74 -5.03
N ARG A 175 -26.97 -19.80 -5.41
CA ARG A 175 -27.34 -18.38 -5.56
C ARG A 175 -28.45 -18.16 -6.58
N ILE A 176 -28.41 -18.85 -7.72
CA ILE A 176 -29.46 -18.75 -8.73
C ILE A 176 -30.82 -19.26 -8.19
N ILE A 177 -30.82 -20.32 -7.40
CA ILE A 177 -32.05 -20.83 -6.77
C ILE A 177 -32.57 -19.90 -5.68
N ASP A 178 -31.69 -19.31 -4.88
CA ASP A 178 -32.07 -18.37 -3.82
C ASP A 178 -32.67 -17.06 -4.38
N GLN A 179 -32.39 -16.74 -5.64
CA GLN A 179 -32.93 -15.58 -6.36
C GLN A 179 -34.28 -15.88 -7.05
N MET A 180 -34.74 -17.14 -7.08
CA MET A 180 -36.00 -17.57 -7.72
C MET A 180 -37.13 -17.67 -6.72
#